data_0e9289607925c1019a540075fa7d63e2
#
_entry.id   0e9289607925c1019a540075fa7d63e2
#
_cell.length_a   1.000
_cell.length_b   1.000
_cell.length_c   1.000
_cell.angle_alpha   90.00
_cell.angle_beta   90.00
_cell.angle_gamma   90.00
#
_symmetry.space_group_name_H-M   'P 1'
#
loop_
_entity.id
_entity.type
_entity.pdbx_description
1 polymer ?
#
loop_
_entity_poly.entity_id
_entity_poly.type
_entity_poly.pdbx_seq_one_letter_code
_entity_poly.pdbx_strand_id
1 'polypeptide(L)'
;MIRFLIKGLMRDRSRSLLPLIVVAIGVMLAVFMRGYINGIMVDLIEQSARFNTGHVKVMTAAYADNMDQVPNDLALMGVSDLQARLESTFPEMEWVTRIKFGGLIDVPDENGETRSQGPAMGIALDLLSGTSGEAQRLNLENSLVRGTLPSASGEVLLSEEFAQKLGVDPGEEVTLIGSTMNGGMAIHNFKVSGTLKFGNTGLDRGTVIADLKDIQVALDMEDAAGEIYGFFPGGFYDDELADPDEYFADSVGDSIKSQGFKHCRGE
;
A
#
# COMPACT_ATOMS: atom_id res chain seq x y z
N MET A 1 -0.85 -13.53 57.22
CA MET A 1 -0.03 -12.32 56.95
C MET A 1 -0.76 -11.28 56.12
N ILE A 2 -1.36 -11.60 54.96
CA ILE A 2 -2.05 -10.63 54.09
C ILE A 2 -3.17 -9.83 54.79
N ARG A 3 -4.04 -10.51 55.60
CA ARG A 3 -5.11 -9.83 56.35
C ARG A 3 -4.60 -8.83 57.42
N PHE A 4 -3.41 -9.06 57.97
CA PHE A 4 -2.80 -8.15 58.94
C PHE A 4 -2.21 -6.91 58.24
N LEU A 5 -1.60 -7.09 57.06
CA LEU A 5 -1.11 -6.00 56.22
C LEU A 5 -2.26 -5.11 55.74
N ILE A 6 -3.37 -5.70 55.28
CA ILE A 6 -4.53 -4.95 54.82
C ILE A 6 -5.14 -4.13 55.98
N LYS A 7 -5.25 -4.72 57.20
CA LYS A 7 -5.75 -3.99 58.38
C LYS A 7 -4.81 -2.89 58.84
N GLY A 8 -3.49 -3.07 58.70
CA GLY A 8 -2.48 -2.02 58.93
C GLY A 8 -2.60 -0.86 57.98
N LEU A 9 -2.77 -1.14 56.66
CA LEU A 9 -3.00 -0.13 55.64
C LEU A 9 -4.30 0.68 55.85
N MET A 10 -5.36 0.02 56.26
CA MET A 10 -6.67 0.66 56.51
C MET A 10 -6.70 1.52 57.77
N ARG A 11 -5.81 1.27 58.75
CA ARG A 11 -5.76 2.00 60.02
C ARG A 11 -5.11 3.37 59.90
N ASP A 12 -4.17 3.56 58.97
CA ASP A 12 -3.42 4.82 58.77
C ASP A 12 -3.65 5.36 57.36
N ARG A 13 -4.90 5.77 57.11
CA ARG A 13 -5.38 6.20 55.78
C ARG A 13 -4.59 7.37 55.19
N SER A 14 -4.09 8.29 56.01
CA SER A 14 -3.40 9.45 55.51
C SER A 14 -1.99 9.19 54.99
N ARG A 15 -1.33 8.10 55.49
CA ARG A 15 0.03 7.71 55.06
C ARG A 15 0.02 6.65 53.94
N SER A 16 -1.03 5.83 53.83
CA SER A 16 -1.10 4.78 52.81
C SER A 16 -1.83 5.21 51.53
N LEU A 17 -2.63 6.27 51.58
CA LEU A 17 -3.42 6.74 50.43
C LEU A 17 -2.53 7.26 49.29
N LEU A 18 -1.48 8.03 49.58
CA LEU A 18 -0.59 8.58 48.59
C LEU A 18 0.19 7.48 47.82
N PRO A 19 0.85 6.51 48.45
CA PRO A 19 1.49 5.39 47.71
C PRO A 19 0.47 4.56 46.92
N LEU A 20 -0.74 4.35 47.42
CA LEU A 20 -1.78 3.60 46.72
C LEU A 20 -2.22 4.32 45.44
N ILE A 21 -2.44 5.65 45.50
CA ILE A 21 -2.78 6.46 44.35
C ILE A 21 -1.64 6.43 43.30
N VAL A 22 -0.38 6.57 43.74
CA VAL A 22 0.77 6.55 42.81
C VAL A 22 0.86 5.20 42.08
N VAL A 23 0.70 4.08 42.82
CA VAL A 23 0.69 2.76 42.20
C VAL A 23 -0.51 2.58 41.25
N ALA A 24 -1.70 3.00 41.68
CA ALA A 24 -2.91 2.90 40.86
C ALA A 24 -2.78 3.70 39.55
N ILE A 25 -2.28 4.94 39.62
CA ILE A 25 -2.03 5.77 38.44
C ILE A 25 -0.94 5.14 37.57
N GLY A 26 0.13 4.63 38.14
CA GLY A 26 1.21 3.98 37.42
C GLY A 26 0.73 2.77 36.62
N VAL A 27 -0.06 1.90 37.26
CA VAL A 27 -0.66 0.73 36.58
C VAL A 27 -1.65 1.16 35.49
N MET A 28 -2.50 2.15 35.79
CA MET A 28 -3.43 2.68 34.79
C MET A 28 -2.72 3.24 33.56
N LEU A 29 -1.67 4.03 33.76
CA LEU A 29 -0.86 4.58 32.66
C LEU A 29 -0.15 3.48 31.87
N ALA A 30 0.39 2.45 32.54
CA ALA A 30 1.06 1.34 31.87
C ALA A 30 0.08 0.53 30.99
N VAL A 31 -1.13 0.24 31.48
CA VAL A 31 -2.16 -0.46 30.71
C VAL A 31 -2.64 0.40 29.54
N PHE A 32 -2.89 1.68 29.80
CA PHE A 32 -3.29 2.63 28.74
C PHE A 32 -2.23 2.74 27.65
N MET A 33 -0.95 2.91 28.03
CA MET A 33 0.16 3.02 27.10
C MET A 33 0.32 1.74 26.26
N ARG A 34 0.19 0.57 26.87
CA ARG A 34 0.25 -0.71 26.13
C ARG A 34 -0.88 -0.82 25.11
N GLY A 35 -2.11 -0.49 25.49
CA GLY A 35 -3.25 -0.48 24.56
C GLY A 35 -3.07 0.51 23.41
N TYR A 36 -2.58 1.70 23.74
CA TYR A 36 -2.32 2.74 22.75
C TYR A 36 -1.23 2.33 21.72
N ILE A 37 -0.11 1.78 22.21
CA ILE A 37 0.98 1.31 21.34
C ILE A 37 0.49 0.16 20.45
N ASN A 38 -0.21 -0.83 21.03
CA ASN A 38 -0.74 -1.95 20.24
C ASN A 38 -1.70 -1.46 19.14
N GLY A 39 -2.59 -0.49 19.44
CA GLY A 39 -3.49 0.07 18.45
C GLY A 39 -2.75 0.74 17.29
N ILE A 40 -1.75 1.58 17.58
CA ILE A 40 -0.93 2.22 16.53
C ILE A 40 -0.17 1.19 15.70
N MET A 41 0.40 0.16 16.34
CA MET A 41 1.17 -0.86 15.60
C MET A 41 0.28 -1.64 14.63
N VAL A 42 -0.93 -2.03 15.04
CA VAL A 42 -1.88 -2.70 14.16
C VAL A 42 -2.24 -1.81 12.97
N ASP A 43 -2.57 -0.54 13.20
CA ASP A 43 -2.89 0.40 12.12
C ASP A 43 -1.73 0.60 11.13
N LEU A 44 -0.49 0.68 11.64
CA LEU A 44 0.70 0.82 10.79
C LEU A 44 0.97 -0.43 9.95
N ILE A 45 0.84 -1.61 10.55
CA ILE A 45 1.00 -2.89 9.85
C ILE A 45 -0.08 -3.03 8.77
N GLU A 46 -1.33 -2.73 9.10
CA GLU A 46 -2.43 -2.81 8.15
C GLU A 46 -2.26 -1.81 6.99
N GLN A 47 -1.86 -0.57 7.27
CA GLN A 47 -1.54 0.41 6.24
C GLN A 47 -0.38 -0.05 5.35
N SER A 48 0.68 -0.59 5.94
CA SER A 48 1.80 -1.15 5.19
C SER A 48 1.37 -2.32 4.31
N ALA A 49 0.55 -3.24 4.84
CA ALA A 49 0.03 -4.37 4.09
C ALA A 49 -0.83 -3.93 2.90
N ARG A 50 -1.68 -2.92 3.08
CA ARG A 50 -2.54 -2.41 2.00
C ARG A 50 -1.76 -1.78 0.85
N PHE A 51 -0.72 -0.99 1.14
CA PHE A 51 0.00 -0.20 0.13
C PHE A 51 1.29 -0.87 -0.38
N ASN A 52 2.03 -1.59 0.48
CA ASN A 52 3.40 -1.96 0.16
C ASN A 52 3.69 -3.46 0.15
N THR A 53 3.07 -4.25 1.02
CA THR A 53 3.51 -5.63 1.22
C THR A 53 2.48 -6.69 0.86
N GLY A 54 1.18 -6.41 0.96
CA GLY A 54 0.19 -7.47 1.01
C GLY A 54 0.43 -8.37 2.24
N HIS A 55 -0.29 -9.47 2.35
CA HIS A 55 0.07 -10.55 3.27
C HIS A 55 1.14 -11.45 2.64
N VAL A 56 1.06 -11.63 1.32
CA VAL A 56 2.06 -12.32 0.51
C VAL A 56 2.38 -11.45 -0.71
N LYS A 57 3.64 -11.44 -1.13
CA LYS A 57 4.08 -10.73 -2.31
C LYS A 57 4.91 -11.64 -3.20
N VAL A 58 4.56 -11.67 -4.47
CA VAL A 58 5.28 -12.40 -5.52
C VAL A 58 5.91 -11.42 -6.48
N MET A 59 7.22 -11.58 -6.70
CA MET A 59 8.02 -10.76 -7.62
C MET A 59 9.22 -11.56 -8.12
N THR A 60 9.93 -11.07 -9.13
CA THR A 60 11.20 -11.68 -9.52
C THR A 60 12.27 -11.48 -8.45
N ALA A 61 13.23 -12.39 -8.35
CA ALA A 61 14.34 -12.25 -7.41
C ALA A 61 15.17 -10.99 -7.66
N ALA A 62 15.37 -10.66 -8.94
CA ALA A 62 16.11 -9.47 -9.35
C ALA A 62 15.35 -8.17 -8.99
N TYR A 63 14.03 -8.14 -9.14
CA TYR A 63 13.19 -7.02 -8.70
C TYR A 63 13.28 -6.84 -7.18
N ALA A 64 13.20 -7.93 -6.41
CA ALA A 64 13.26 -7.91 -4.96
C ALA A 64 14.59 -7.33 -4.44
N ASP A 65 15.71 -7.66 -5.09
CA ASP A 65 17.03 -7.17 -4.71
C ASP A 65 17.23 -5.66 -5.03
N ASN A 66 16.36 -5.05 -5.85
CA ASN A 66 16.45 -3.66 -6.31
C ASN A 66 15.14 -2.87 -6.08
N MET A 67 14.27 -3.30 -5.18
CA MET A 67 12.93 -2.75 -4.97
C MET A 67 12.87 -1.23 -4.79
N ASP A 68 13.89 -0.65 -4.13
CA ASP A 68 13.96 0.79 -3.85
C ASP A 68 14.06 1.65 -5.12
N GLN A 69 14.49 1.05 -6.25
CA GLN A 69 14.66 1.73 -7.53
C GLN A 69 13.43 1.58 -8.44
N VAL A 70 12.42 0.81 -8.03
CA VAL A 70 11.23 0.49 -8.85
C VAL A 70 11.64 -0.01 -10.25
N PRO A 71 12.40 -1.12 -10.34
CA PRO A 71 13.04 -1.56 -11.57
C PRO A 71 12.05 -2.30 -12.48
N ASN A 72 11.24 -1.58 -13.25
CA ASN A 72 10.21 -2.16 -14.11
C ASN A 72 10.78 -3.03 -15.25
N ASP A 73 12.06 -2.88 -15.59
CA ASP A 73 12.82 -3.78 -16.48
C ASP A 73 13.03 -5.19 -15.92
N LEU A 74 12.87 -5.36 -14.60
CA LEU A 74 12.97 -6.63 -13.89
C LEU A 74 11.60 -7.21 -13.49
N ALA A 75 10.53 -6.68 -14.07
CA ALA A 75 9.14 -7.05 -13.75
C ALA A 75 8.81 -8.52 -14.09
N LEU A 76 7.70 -9.00 -13.52
CA LEU A 76 7.09 -10.27 -13.89
C LEU A 76 6.46 -10.16 -15.28
N MET A 77 6.66 -11.18 -16.11
CA MET A 77 6.04 -11.34 -17.43
C MET A 77 5.00 -12.47 -17.39
N GLY A 78 3.95 -12.36 -18.21
CA GLY A 78 2.88 -13.36 -18.25
C GLY A 78 2.08 -13.38 -16.96
N VAL A 79 1.80 -12.20 -16.40
CA VAL A 79 1.16 -12.07 -15.08
C VAL A 79 -0.26 -12.61 -15.06
N SER A 80 -0.97 -12.58 -16.19
CA SER A 80 -2.33 -13.12 -16.28
C SER A 80 -2.35 -14.62 -16.03
N ASP A 81 -1.45 -15.39 -16.65
CA ASP A 81 -1.33 -16.83 -16.43
C ASP A 81 -0.79 -17.15 -15.03
N LEU A 82 0.13 -16.33 -14.52
CA LEU A 82 0.67 -16.53 -13.17
C LEU A 82 -0.40 -16.28 -12.11
N GLN A 83 -1.17 -15.20 -12.24
CA GLN A 83 -2.27 -14.88 -11.33
C GLN A 83 -3.34 -15.98 -11.35
N ALA A 84 -3.76 -16.47 -12.51
CA ALA A 84 -4.72 -17.56 -12.62
C ALA A 84 -4.22 -18.86 -11.93
N ARG A 85 -2.93 -19.16 -12.01
CA ARG A 85 -2.32 -20.28 -11.28
C ARG A 85 -2.32 -20.07 -9.78
N LEU A 86 -2.00 -18.85 -9.32
CA LEU A 86 -2.04 -18.51 -7.89
C LEU A 86 -3.47 -18.63 -7.34
N GLU A 87 -4.46 -18.10 -8.04
CA GLU A 87 -5.88 -18.21 -7.68
C GLU A 87 -6.37 -19.68 -7.62
N SER A 88 -5.91 -20.51 -8.56
CA SER A 88 -6.27 -21.95 -8.56
C SER A 88 -5.58 -22.75 -7.47
N THR A 89 -4.36 -22.34 -7.07
CA THR A 89 -3.56 -23.05 -6.06
C THR A 89 -3.94 -22.60 -4.65
N PHE A 90 -4.28 -21.32 -4.48
CA PHE A 90 -4.62 -20.71 -3.20
C PHE A 90 -5.96 -19.96 -3.30
N PRO A 91 -7.07 -20.69 -3.44
CA PRO A 91 -8.40 -20.09 -3.64
C PRO A 91 -8.93 -19.33 -2.42
N GLU A 92 -8.29 -19.50 -1.26
CA GLU A 92 -8.59 -18.76 -0.03
C GLU A 92 -7.99 -17.35 -0.01
N MET A 93 -7.13 -17.00 -0.97
CA MET A 93 -6.50 -15.69 -1.06
C MET A 93 -7.05 -14.89 -2.24
N GLU A 94 -7.13 -13.59 -2.07
CA GLU A 94 -7.38 -12.63 -3.15
C GLU A 94 -6.04 -12.19 -3.74
N TRP A 95 -5.84 -12.43 -5.03
CA TRP A 95 -4.62 -12.07 -5.74
C TRP A 95 -4.85 -10.84 -6.60
N VAL A 96 -3.98 -9.84 -6.46
CA VAL A 96 -4.05 -8.60 -7.23
C VAL A 96 -2.69 -8.23 -7.78
N THR A 97 -2.69 -7.69 -8.98
CA THR A 97 -1.49 -7.27 -9.69
C THR A 97 -1.32 -5.76 -9.55
N ARG A 98 -0.10 -5.31 -9.25
CA ARG A 98 0.23 -3.88 -9.14
C ARG A 98 1.51 -3.55 -9.88
N ILE A 99 1.56 -2.32 -10.40
CA ILE A 99 2.79 -1.73 -10.95
C ILE A 99 3.09 -0.47 -10.13
N LYS A 100 4.27 -0.42 -9.54
CA LYS A 100 4.84 0.84 -9.04
C LYS A 100 5.63 1.48 -10.15
N PHE A 101 5.55 2.79 -10.27
CA PHE A 101 6.30 3.52 -11.27
C PHE A 101 6.74 4.87 -10.74
N GLY A 102 7.84 5.37 -11.27
CA GLY A 102 8.34 6.70 -10.98
C GLY A 102 8.42 7.53 -12.26
N GLY A 103 8.29 8.83 -12.13
CA GLY A 103 8.40 9.73 -13.28
C GLY A 103 8.19 11.18 -12.90
N LEU A 104 8.02 12.01 -13.91
CA LEU A 104 7.59 13.39 -13.78
C LEU A 104 6.15 13.51 -14.25
N ILE A 105 5.35 14.24 -13.52
CA ILE A 105 4.06 14.73 -14.00
C ILE A 105 4.28 16.14 -14.49
N ASP A 106 4.02 16.34 -15.76
CA ASP A 106 4.03 17.64 -16.44
C ASP A 106 2.60 18.13 -16.65
N VAL A 107 2.40 19.41 -16.43
CA VAL A 107 1.12 20.08 -16.65
C VAL A 107 1.29 21.04 -17.79
N PRO A 108 0.68 20.76 -18.97
CA PRO A 108 0.75 21.65 -20.10
C PRO A 108 -0.10 22.91 -19.90
N ASP A 109 0.29 24.00 -20.55
CA ASP A 109 -0.55 25.18 -20.73
C ASP A 109 -1.43 25.06 -22.00
N GLU A 110 -2.18 26.10 -22.32
CA GLU A 110 -3.05 26.15 -23.52
C GLU A 110 -2.25 26.04 -24.86
N ASN A 111 -0.95 26.27 -24.85
CA ASN A 111 -0.09 26.17 -26.02
C ASN A 111 0.66 24.83 -26.08
N GLY A 112 0.50 23.97 -25.05
CA GLY A 112 1.22 22.72 -24.90
C GLY A 112 2.63 22.88 -24.31
N GLU A 113 2.96 24.05 -23.77
CA GLU A 113 4.22 24.27 -23.06
C GLU A 113 4.05 23.89 -21.59
N THR A 114 5.13 23.46 -20.93
CA THR A 114 5.10 23.10 -19.52
C THR A 114 4.74 24.32 -18.64
N ARG A 115 3.58 24.28 -17.98
CA ARG A 115 3.16 25.26 -16.96
C ARG A 115 3.80 24.95 -15.60
N SER A 116 3.82 23.68 -15.23
CA SER A 116 4.42 23.19 -14.00
C SER A 116 4.77 21.72 -14.14
N GLN A 117 5.73 21.25 -13.35
CA GLN A 117 6.11 19.84 -13.32
C GLN A 117 6.60 19.42 -11.94
N GLY A 118 6.50 18.13 -11.63
CA GLY A 118 6.98 17.61 -10.37
C GLY A 118 7.22 16.11 -10.40
N PRO A 119 8.18 15.62 -9.57
CA PRO A 119 8.42 14.19 -9.45
C PRO A 119 7.22 13.50 -8.79
N ALA A 120 6.85 12.36 -9.35
CA ALA A 120 5.75 11.54 -8.89
C ALA A 120 6.17 10.09 -8.67
N MET A 121 5.53 9.46 -7.69
CA MET A 121 5.54 8.02 -7.48
C MET A 121 4.13 7.51 -7.74
N GLY A 122 3.99 6.62 -8.71
CA GLY A 122 2.70 6.07 -9.10
C GLY A 122 2.50 4.64 -8.61
N ILE A 123 1.23 4.31 -8.39
CA ILE A 123 0.75 2.95 -8.16
C ILE A 123 -0.37 2.69 -9.16
N ALA A 124 -0.17 1.69 -10.00
CA ALA A 124 -1.20 1.23 -10.90
C ALA A 124 -1.93 0.03 -10.30
N LEU A 125 -3.23 0.09 -10.32
CA LEU A 125 -4.18 -0.82 -9.70
C LEU A 125 -5.27 -1.16 -10.71
N ASP A 126 -5.85 -2.33 -10.61
CA ASP A 126 -7.06 -2.63 -11.38
C ASP A 126 -8.26 -1.89 -10.78
N LEU A 127 -8.55 -0.71 -11.33
CA LEU A 127 -9.64 0.15 -10.89
C LEU A 127 -10.91 0.00 -11.74
N LEU A 128 -10.76 -0.39 -13.01
CA LEU A 128 -11.85 -0.34 -13.99
C LEU A 128 -12.57 -1.68 -14.20
N SER A 129 -11.98 -2.82 -13.78
CA SER A 129 -12.63 -4.12 -13.93
C SER A 129 -13.87 -4.29 -13.05
N GLY A 130 -13.93 -3.56 -11.92
CA GLY A 130 -14.98 -3.65 -10.91
C GLY A 130 -14.95 -4.95 -10.08
N THR A 131 -13.97 -5.81 -10.27
CA THR A 131 -13.87 -7.12 -9.61
C THR A 131 -12.71 -7.21 -8.61
N SER A 132 -11.70 -6.35 -8.72
CA SER A 132 -10.45 -6.45 -7.96
C SER A 132 -10.54 -6.06 -6.48
N GLY A 133 -11.57 -5.31 -6.08
CA GLY A 133 -11.69 -4.78 -4.72
C GLY A 133 -10.59 -3.76 -4.32
N GLU A 134 -9.73 -3.34 -5.24
CA GLU A 134 -8.57 -2.49 -4.95
C GLU A 134 -8.97 -1.09 -4.45
N ALA A 135 -10.02 -0.50 -5.01
CA ALA A 135 -10.52 0.80 -4.57
C ALA A 135 -10.98 0.78 -3.10
N GLN A 136 -11.66 -0.30 -2.69
CA GLN A 136 -12.09 -0.51 -1.30
C GLN A 136 -10.91 -0.82 -0.38
N ARG A 137 -9.97 -1.67 -0.82
CA ARG A 137 -8.79 -2.07 -0.04
C ARG A 137 -7.92 -0.87 0.29
N LEU A 138 -7.72 0.04 -0.65
CA LEU A 138 -6.98 1.29 -0.43
C LEU A 138 -7.84 2.43 0.12
N ASN A 139 -9.13 2.16 0.38
CA ASN A 139 -10.08 3.13 0.92
C ASN A 139 -10.15 4.43 0.09
N LEU A 140 -10.07 4.31 -1.25
CA LEU A 140 -9.96 5.46 -2.16
C LEU A 140 -11.19 6.37 -2.09
N GLU A 141 -12.40 5.79 -1.92
CA GLU A 141 -13.65 6.57 -1.82
C GLU A 141 -13.62 7.54 -0.63
N ASN A 142 -13.17 7.08 0.54
CA ASN A 142 -13.11 7.93 1.73
C ASN A 142 -11.88 8.87 1.72
N SER A 143 -10.87 8.57 0.91
CA SER A 143 -9.69 9.39 0.73
C SER A 143 -9.88 10.50 -0.31
N LEU A 144 -10.99 10.46 -1.07
CA LEU A 144 -11.29 11.42 -2.12
C LEU A 144 -11.57 12.80 -1.51
N VAL A 145 -10.88 13.82 -2.03
CA VAL A 145 -11.03 15.22 -1.59
C VAL A 145 -11.82 16.03 -2.63
N ARG A 146 -11.47 15.91 -3.91
CA ARG A 146 -12.11 16.60 -5.02
C ARG A 146 -12.27 15.66 -6.21
N GLY A 147 -13.29 15.88 -7.05
CA GLY A 147 -13.53 15.09 -8.25
C GLY A 147 -14.19 13.73 -7.97
N THR A 148 -13.87 12.74 -8.78
CA THR A 148 -14.43 11.39 -8.72
C THR A 148 -13.33 10.33 -8.88
N LEU A 149 -13.62 9.09 -8.52
CA LEU A 149 -12.74 7.97 -8.87
C LEU A 149 -12.73 7.78 -10.40
N PRO A 150 -11.64 7.23 -10.97
CA PRO A 150 -11.56 6.90 -12.38
C PRO A 150 -12.71 6.01 -12.82
N SER A 151 -13.32 6.36 -13.93
CA SER A 151 -14.43 5.63 -14.54
C SER A 151 -14.16 5.20 -15.97
N ALA A 152 -13.10 5.71 -16.55
CA ALA A 152 -12.66 5.41 -17.91
C ALA A 152 -11.13 5.32 -18.00
N SER A 153 -10.65 4.62 -19.03
CA SER A 153 -9.21 4.56 -19.36
C SER A 153 -8.66 5.97 -19.61
N GLY A 154 -7.43 6.20 -19.19
CA GLY A 154 -6.76 7.49 -19.28
C GLY A 154 -7.07 8.45 -18.13
N GLU A 155 -7.82 8.03 -17.12
CA GLU A 155 -8.11 8.83 -15.93
C GLU A 155 -7.17 8.45 -14.77
N VAL A 156 -6.68 9.47 -14.03
CA VAL A 156 -5.79 9.30 -12.88
C VAL A 156 -6.25 10.11 -11.68
N LEU A 157 -5.83 9.66 -10.50
CA LEU A 157 -5.96 10.40 -9.25
C LEU A 157 -4.59 10.92 -8.83
N LEU A 158 -4.54 12.15 -8.38
CA LEU A 158 -3.35 12.75 -7.78
C LEU A 158 -3.53 12.91 -6.27
N SER A 159 -2.44 12.87 -5.52
CA SER A 159 -2.53 13.33 -4.12
C SER A 159 -2.86 14.82 -4.09
N GLU A 160 -3.70 15.25 -3.14
CA GLU A 160 -4.21 16.62 -3.04
C GLU A 160 -3.08 17.66 -2.90
N GLU A 161 -2.08 17.37 -2.06
CA GLU A 161 -0.93 18.25 -1.89
C GLU A 161 -0.11 18.40 -3.17
N PHE A 162 0.01 17.31 -3.94
CA PHE A 162 0.71 17.32 -5.22
C PHE A 162 -0.06 18.09 -6.29
N ALA A 163 -1.38 17.86 -6.39
CA ALA A 163 -2.24 18.61 -7.31
C ALA A 163 -2.21 20.12 -7.02
N GLN A 164 -2.28 20.51 -5.75
CA GLN A 164 -2.15 21.92 -5.34
C GLN A 164 -0.78 22.51 -5.69
N LYS A 165 0.31 21.76 -5.47
CA LYS A 165 1.66 22.19 -5.82
C LYS A 165 1.84 22.39 -7.34
N LEU A 166 1.23 21.54 -8.14
CA LEU A 166 1.25 21.65 -9.60
C LEU A 166 0.25 22.67 -10.13
N GLY A 167 -0.72 23.11 -9.31
CA GLY A 167 -1.81 23.98 -9.73
C GLY A 167 -2.78 23.32 -10.71
N VAL A 168 -3.11 22.03 -10.44
CA VAL A 168 -3.98 21.20 -11.29
C VAL A 168 -5.28 20.92 -10.57
N ASP A 169 -6.39 21.05 -11.30
CA ASP A 169 -7.71 20.71 -10.82
C ASP A 169 -8.28 19.45 -11.54
N PRO A 170 -9.24 18.73 -10.91
CA PRO A 170 -9.95 17.65 -11.59
C PRO A 170 -10.57 18.12 -12.91
N GLY A 171 -10.34 17.35 -13.96
CA GLY A 171 -10.75 17.65 -15.33
C GLY A 171 -9.62 18.15 -16.23
N GLU A 172 -8.50 18.61 -15.69
CA GLU A 172 -7.32 19.02 -16.46
C GLU A 172 -6.48 17.82 -16.92
N GLU A 173 -5.69 18.03 -17.96
CA GLU A 173 -4.77 17.03 -18.51
C GLU A 173 -3.39 17.17 -17.86
N VAL A 174 -2.73 16.02 -17.68
CA VAL A 174 -1.36 15.92 -17.21
C VAL A 174 -0.61 14.90 -18.07
N THR A 175 0.70 15.06 -18.21
CA THR A 175 1.55 14.14 -18.96
C THR A 175 2.50 13.42 -18.02
N LEU A 176 2.45 12.10 -18.03
CA LEU A 176 3.46 11.26 -17.39
C LEU A 176 4.69 11.17 -18.31
N ILE A 177 5.84 11.54 -17.78
CA ILE A 177 7.14 11.40 -18.42
C ILE A 177 8.00 10.48 -17.56
N GLY A 178 8.37 9.32 -18.10
CA GLY A 178 9.08 8.29 -17.35
C GLY A 178 9.94 7.42 -18.25
N SER A 179 10.24 6.22 -17.77
CA SER A 179 10.97 5.20 -18.52
C SER A 179 10.07 4.00 -18.79
N THR A 180 10.07 3.49 -20.01
CA THR A 180 9.40 2.22 -20.31
C THR A 180 10.20 1.05 -19.74
N MET A 181 9.58 -0.13 -19.64
CA MET A 181 10.21 -1.37 -19.22
C MET A 181 11.48 -1.69 -20.05
N ASN A 182 11.48 -1.32 -21.33
CA ASN A 182 12.59 -1.58 -22.25
C ASN A 182 13.65 -0.47 -22.27
N GLY A 183 13.63 0.48 -21.33
CA GLY A 183 14.57 1.59 -21.21
C GLY A 183 14.33 2.75 -22.20
N GLY A 184 13.19 2.74 -22.91
CA GLY A 184 12.75 3.86 -23.74
C GLY A 184 12.14 5.00 -22.89
N MET A 185 11.84 6.12 -23.53
CA MET A 185 11.10 7.21 -22.91
C MET A 185 9.59 6.92 -22.97
N ALA A 186 8.94 6.94 -21.83
CA ALA A 186 7.49 6.89 -21.71
C ALA A 186 6.94 8.32 -21.67
N ILE A 187 6.03 8.65 -22.57
CA ILE A 187 5.26 9.90 -22.56
C ILE A 187 3.81 9.52 -22.76
N HIS A 188 2.97 9.77 -21.76
CA HIS A 188 1.57 9.42 -21.85
C HIS A 188 0.69 10.48 -21.17
N ASN A 189 -0.39 10.87 -21.85
CA ASN A 189 -1.32 11.88 -21.36
C ASN A 189 -2.43 11.21 -20.56
N PHE A 190 -2.75 11.81 -19.41
CA PHE A 190 -3.82 11.40 -18.53
C PHE A 190 -4.72 12.59 -18.20
N LYS A 191 -5.96 12.30 -17.87
CA LYS A 191 -6.90 13.27 -17.33
C LYS A 191 -7.02 13.07 -15.82
N VAL A 192 -6.89 14.12 -15.04
CA VAL A 192 -7.09 14.06 -13.59
C VAL A 192 -8.59 13.94 -13.31
N SER A 193 -9.05 12.79 -12.82
CA SER A 193 -10.44 12.56 -12.41
C SER A 193 -10.74 13.09 -11.02
N GLY A 194 -9.75 13.03 -10.12
CA GLY A 194 -9.92 13.49 -8.75
C GLY A 194 -8.62 13.57 -7.97
N THR A 195 -8.73 14.02 -6.72
CA THR A 195 -7.60 14.13 -5.81
C THR A 195 -7.86 13.37 -4.52
N LEU A 196 -6.79 12.80 -3.95
CA LEU A 196 -6.81 11.94 -2.76
C LEU A 196 -5.98 12.52 -1.62
N LYS A 197 -6.38 12.21 -0.38
CA LYS A 197 -5.59 12.46 0.81
C LYS A 197 -5.57 11.22 1.69
N PHE A 198 -4.40 10.62 1.85
CA PHE A 198 -4.21 9.41 2.64
C PHE A 198 -3.92 9.70 4.12
N GLY A 199 -3.55 10.93 4.45
CA GLY A 199 -3.11 11.31 5.80
C GLY A 199 -1.68 10.85 6.13
N ASN A 200 -0.95 10.35 5.13
CA ASN A 200 0.46 9.95 5.23
C ASN A 200 1.30 10.89 4.37
N THR A 201 2.20 11.63 5.00
CA THR A 201 3.02 12.64 4.32
C THR A 201 3.85 12.06 3.15
N GLY A 202 4.24 10.78 3.21
CA GLY A 202 4.98 10.12 2.13
C GLY A 202 4.12 9.95 0.87
N LEU A 203 2.88 9.51 1.05
CA LEU A 203 1.92 9.33 -0.04
C LEU A 203 1.32 10.67 -0.51
N ASP A 204 1.06 11.59 0.40
CA ASP A 204 0.37 12.84 0.08
C ASP A 204 1.23 13.83 -0.74
N ARG A 205 2.56 13.64 -0.81
CA ARG A 205 3.48 14.59 -1.49
C ARG A 205 3.62 14.43 -2.99
N GLY A 206 3.30 13.27 -3.55
CA GLY A 206 3.58 13.04 -4.98
C GLY A 206 3.02 11.73 -5.50
N THR A 207 1.95 11.20 -4.90
CA THR A 207 1.34 9.94 -5.35
C THR A 207 0.40 10.17 -6.52
N VAL A 208 0.52 9.29 -7.51
CA VAL A 208 -0.38 9.13 -8.65
C VAL A 208 -1.00 7.74 -8.59
N ILE A 209 -2.32 7.64 -8.66
CA ILE A 209 -3.03 6.38 -8.80
C ILE A 209 -3.64 6.30 -10.19
N ALA A 210 -3.37 5.23 -10.91
CA ALA A 210 -3.84 5.01 -12.27
C ALA A 210 -4.41 3.59 -12.44
N ASP A 211 -5.15 3.37 -13.51
CA ASP A 211 -5.55 2.02 -13.86
C ASP A 211 -4.37 1.17 -14.33
N LEU A 212 -4.39 -0.11 -13.99
CA LEU A 212 -3.30 -1.05 -14.28
C LEU A 212 -3.01 -1.14 -15.78
N LYS A 213 -4.06 -1.26 -16.60
CA LYS A 213 -3.93 -1.40 -18.06
C LYS A 213 -3.39 -0.14 -18.72
N ASP A 214 -3.78 1.03 -18.22
CA ASP A 214 -3.27 2.30 -18.75
C ASP A 214 -1.77 2.44 -18.52
N ILE A 215 -1.27 2.04 -17.36
CA ILE A 215 0.15 2.06 -17.06
C ILE A 215 0.91 0.95 -17.79
N GLN A 216 0.30 -0.23 -17.97
CA GLN A 216 0.90 -1.27 -18.81
C GLN A 216 1.15 -0.75 -20.23
N VAL A 217 0.19 -0.03 -20.81
CA VAL A 217 0.35 0.61 -22.12
C VAL A 217 1.39 1.72 -22.08
N ALA A 218 1.33 2.61 -21.08
CA ALA A 218 2.23 3.76 -20.99
C ALA A 218 3.71 3.37 -20.83
N LEU A 219 3.98 2.22 -20.16
CA LEU A 219 5.33 1.76 -19.85
C LEU A 219 5.82 0.59 -20.71
N ASP A 220 5.11 0.20 -21.77
CA ASP A 220 5.41 -0.99 -22.59
C ASP A 220 5.49 -2.28 -21.76
N MET A 221 4.57 -2.44 -20.81
CA MET A 221 4.51 -3.56 -19.87
C MET A 221 3.32 -4.50 -20.18
N GLU A 222 3.08 -4.83 -21.44
CA GLU A 222 1.96 -5.70 -21.82
C GLU A 222 2.06 -7.05 -21.10
N ASP A 223 0.99 -7.43 -20.39
CA ASP A 223 0.94 -8.64 -19.53
C ASP A 223 2.12 -8.77 -18.56
N ALA A 224 2.63 -7.63 -18.07
CA ALA A 224 3.71 -7.56 -17.11
C ALA A 224 3.33 -6.71 -15.89
N ALA A 225 3.97 -6.99 -14.74
CA ALA A 225 3.82 -6.19 -13.54
C ALA A 225 5.02 -6.33 -12.62
N GLY A 226 5.28 -5.32 -11.80
CA GLY A 226 6.35 -5.38 -10.80
C GLY A 226 6.06 -6.40 -9.71
N GLU A 227 4.81 -6.44 -9.25
CA GLU A 227 4.44 -7.18 -8.04
C GLU A 227 3.03 -7.77 -8.15
N ILE A 228 2.84 -8.99 -7.62
CA ILE A 228 1.53 -9.59 -7.37
C ILE A 228 1.36 -9.72 -5.86
N TYR A 229 0.25 -9.25 -5.34
CA TYR A 229 -0.08 -9.28 -3.92
C TYR A 229 -1.17 -10.32 -3.64
N GLY A 230 -0.99 -11.07 -2.56
CA GLY A 230 -2.00 -11.95 -2.01
C GLY A 230 -2.54 -11.37 -0.70
N PHE A 231 -3.86 -11.39 -0.56
CA PHE A 231 -4.55 -10.93 0.64
C PHE A 231 -5.47 -12.03 1.16
N PHE A 232 -5.46 -12.25 2.49
CA PHE A 232 -6.45 -13.11 3.12
C PHE A 232 -7.80 -12.41 3.23
N PRO A 233 -8.93 -13.12 3.05
CA PRO A 233 -10.26 -12.58 3.28
C PRO A 233 -10.41 -12.15 4.74
N GLY A 234 -10.87 -10.91 4.96
CA GLY A 234 -11.08 -10.35 6.29
C GLY A 234 -10.10 -9.28 6.72
N GLY A 235 -9.01 -9.08 6.00
CA GLY A 235 -8.16 -7.88 6.11
C GLY A 235 -7.36 -7.72 7.39
N PHE A 236 -7.40 -8.67 8.32
CA PHE A 236 -6.62 -8.62 9.55
C PHE A 236 -5.43 -9.58 9.45
N TYR A 237 -4.24 -9.04 9.77
CA TYR A 237 -3.08 -9.86 10.06
C TYR A 237 -3.36 -10.65 11.35
N ASP A 238 -3.45 -11.96 11.23
CA ASP A 238 -3.61 -12.87 12.37
C ASP A 238 -2.28 -13.59 12.58
N ASP A 239 -1.65 -13.36 13.74
CA ASP A 239 -0.39 -14.01 14.11
C ASP A 239 -0.51 -15.54 14.14
N GLU A 240 -1.70 -16.10 14.37
CA GLU A 240 -1.93 -17.55 14.37
C GLU A 240 -2.01 -18.14 12.94
N LEU A 241 -2.43 -17.32 11.95
CA LEU A 241 -2.41 -17.67 10.52
C LEU A 241 -1.10 -17.28 9.84
N ALA A 242 -0.32 -16.43 10.48
CA ALA A 242 0.95 -15.90 9.99
C ALA A 242 2.17 -16.73 10.37
N ASP A 243 1.99 -18.02 10.75
CA ASP A 243 3.15 -18.91 10.77
C ASP A 243 3.40 -19.43 9.34
N PRO A 244 4.19 -18.65 8.54
CA PRO A 244 4.41 -18.92 7.12
C PRO A 244 5.32 -20.13 6.92
N ASP A 245 6.00 -20.58 7.98
CA ASP A 245 6.94 -21.69 7.89
C ASP A 245 6.20 -23.02 7.71
N GLU A 246 4.96 -23.11 8.19
CA GLU A 246 4.17 -24.34 8.07
C GLU A 246 3.25 -24.33 6.83
N TYR A 247 2.70 -23.16 6.43
CA TYR A 247 1.71 -23.09 5.34
C TYR A 247 2.32 -22.80 3.96
N PHE A 248 3.34 -21.94 3.89
CA PHE A 248 3.95 -21.51 2.63
C PHE A 248 5.26 -22.23 2.27
N ALA A 249 6.01 -22.75 3.26
CA ALA A 249 7.30 -23.36 2.99
C ALA A 249 7.20 -24.66 2.18
N ASP A 250 6.18 -25.47 2.44
CA ASP A 250 6.06 -26.79 1.78
C ASP A 250 5.35 -26.74 0.44
N SER A 251 4.40 -25.83 0.20
CA SER A 251 3.60 -25.83 -1.04
C SER A 251 3.97 -24.72 -2.04
N VAL A 252 4.28 -23.52 -1.56
CA VAL A 252 4.63 -22.36 -2.42
C VAL A 252 6.14 -22.23 -2.59
N GLY A 253 6.91 -22.44 -1.52
CA GLY A 253 8.35 -22.22 -1.50
C GLY A 253 9.10 -23.00 -2.58
N ASP A 254 8.74 -24.25 -2.80
CA ASP A 254 9.42 -25.10 -3.79
C ASP A 254 8.90 -24.85 -5.22
N SER A 255 7.62 -24.57 -5.39
CA SER A 255 7.05 -24.27 -6.72
C SER A 255 7.47 -22.90 -7.25
N ILE A 256 7.54 -21.89 -6.39
CA ILE A 256 7.95 -20.52 -6.75
C ILE A 256 9.47 -20.41 -6.86
N LYS A 257 10.23 -20.99 -5.94
CA LYS A 257 11.71 -21.03 -6.00
C LYS A 257 12.24 -21.79 -7.21
N SER A 258 11.58 -22.86 -7.62
CA SER A 258 11.98 -23.61 -8.81
C SER A 258 11.82 -22.82 -10.12
N GLN A 259 11.07 -21.71 -10.11
CA GLN A 259 10.86 -20.82 -11.25
C GLN A 259 11.66 -19.49 -11.15
N GLY A 260 12.55 -19.35 -10.17
CA GLY A 260 13.38 -18.15 -10.01
C GLY A 260 12.68 -16.97 -9.33
N PHE A 261 11.55 -17.20 -8.68
CA PHE A 261 10.82 -16.17 -7.94
C PHE A 261 11.25 -16.14 -6.46
N LYS A 262 11.30 -14.95 -5.89
CA LYS A 262 11.38 -14.75 -4.44
C LYS A 262 9.99 -14.39 -3.91
N HIS A 263 9.57 -15.04 -2.83
CA HIS A 263 8.52 -14.46 -2.00
C HIS A 263 9.20 -13.61 -0.93
N CYS A 264 8.76 -12.38 -0.75
CA CYS A 264 9.20 -11.54 0.36
C CYS A 264 8.11 -11.55 1.42
N ARG A 265 8.52 -11.85 2.65
CA ARG A 265 7.73 -11.71 3.86
C ARG A 265 7.59 -10.22 4.17
N GLY A 266 6.42 -9.75 4.55
CA GLY A 266 6.30 -8.45 5.21
C GLY A 266 6.97 -8.55 6.59
N GLU A 267 8.14 -7.93 6.78
CA GLU A 267 8.76 -7.71 8.10
C GLU A 267 8.12 -6.50 8.79
#